data_06c9cb4ead939bd06dc837d83a25fd1d
#
_entry.id   06c9cb4ead939bd06dc837d83a25fd1d
#
_cell.length_a   1.000
_cell.length_b   1.000
_cell.length_c   1.000
_cell.angle_alpha   90.00
_cell.angle_beta   90.00
_cell.angle_gamma   90.00
#
_symmetry.space_group_name_H-M   'P 1'
#
loop_
_entity.id
_entity.type
_entity.pdbx_description
1 polymer ?
#
loop_
_entity_poly.entity_id
_entity_poly.type
_entity_poly.pdbx_seq_one_letter_code
_entity_poly.pdbx_strand_id
1 'polypeptide(L)'
;CVCNVHHHHVYWRFDFDIRTPGNNRVREFNDPPLFGSSKWHDKRFEIRRPRDFARKRRWRVENTRTGEAYEIVPNTEDGVATASPDWPFGRGDVWVLRYRGNEIDDGVVAIGPPYEADIDRWVNGEAISNHDVVIWYGGHFTHDVNHDGPAQHGHIVGPDLKPANW
;
A
#
# COMPACT_ATOMS: atom_id res chain seq x y z
N CYS A 1 17.28 -16.31 -24.02
CA CYS A 1 17.25 -15.18 -23.10
C CYS A 1 17.82 -15.66 -21.78
N VAL A 2 18.87 -15.06 -21.27
CA VAL A 2 19.34 -15.38 -19.91
C VAL A 2 18.49 -14.50 -19.00
N CYS A 3 17.41 -15.07 -18.46
CA CYS A 3 16.60 -14.36 -17.50
C CYS A 3 17.33 -14.36 -16.16
N ASN A 4 17.78 -13.22 -15.74
CA ASN A 4 18.32 -13.04 -14.41
C ASN A 4 17.15 -12.98 -13.41
N VAL A 5 17.36 -13.51 -12.22
CA VAL A 5 16.44 -13.27 -11.11
C VAL A 5 16.35 -11.76 -10.87
N HIS A 6 15.13 -11.26 -10.88
CA HIS A 6 14.88 -9.84 -10.62
C HIS A 6 13.58 -9.65 -9.82
N HIS A 7 13.47 -8.50 -9.21
CA HIS A 7 12.32 -8.15 -8.39
C HIS A 7 11.45 -7.14 -9.11
N HIS A 8 10.14 -7.33 -9.02
CA HIS A 8 9.16 -6.39 -9.50
C HIS A 8 8.49 -5.70 -8.33
N HIS A 9 8.27 -4.39 -8.48
CA HIS A 9 7.58 -3.56 -7.52
C HIS A 9 6.47 -2.84 -8.27
N VAL A 10 5.22 -3.19 -7.95
CA VAL A 10 4.04 -2.61 -8.59
C VAL A 10 3.31 -1.77 -7.55
N TYR A 11 3.03 -0.53 -7.89
CA TYR A 11 2.40 0.41 -6.98
C TYR A 11 1.03 0.81 -7.48
N TRP A 12 0.04 0.76 -6.58
CA TRP A 12 -1.30 1.29 -6.79
C TRP A 12 -1.50 2.50 -5.91
N ARG A 13 -2.03 3.57 -6.49
CA ARG A 13 -2.45 4.77 -5.78
C ARG A 13 -3.96 4.77 -5.68
N PHE A 14 -4.47 4.76 -4.48
CA PHE A 14 -5.89 4.85 -4.18
C PHE A 14 -6.20 6.20 -3.57
N ASP A 15 -6.99 6.99 -4.27
CA ASP A 15 -7.53 8.26 -3.83
C ASP A 15 -8.96 8.04 -3.35
N PHE A 16 -9.24 8.33 -2.08
CA PHE A 16 -10.49 7.94 -1.44
C PHE A 16 -11.42 9.13 -1.24
N ASP A 17 -12.25 9.38 -2.24
CA ASP A 17 -13.35 10.35 -2.20
C ASP A 17 -14.67 9.71 -1.78
N ILE A 18 -14.72 9.09 -0.60
CA ILE A 18 -15.93 8.43 -0.11
C ILE A 18 -17.01 9.48 0.20
N ARG A 19 -17.93 9.70 -0.74
CA ARG A 19 -18.93 10.77 -0.76
C ARG A 19 -18.33 12.18 -0.85
N THR A 20 -17.18 12.42 -0.27
CA THR A 20 -16.49 13.72 -0.29
C THR A 20 -14.99 13.48 -0.13
N PRO A 21 -14.14 14.37 -0.62
CA PRO A 21 -12.69 14.24 -0.48
C PRO A 21 -12.17 14.32 0.96
N GLY A 22 -12.88 14.89 1.86
CA GLY A 22 -12.50 14.98 3.27
C GLY A 22 -13.29 14.04 4.17
N ASN A 23 -13.21 14.26 5.48
CA ASN A 23 -13.89 13.48 6.51
C ASN A 23 -13.44 12.01 6.61
N ASN A 24 -12.24 11.72 6.18
CA ASN A 24 -11.70 10.38 6.24
C ASN A 24 -11.13 10.03 7.61
N ARG A 25 -11.37 8.79 8.01
CA ARG A 25 -10.76 8.13 9.16
C ARG A 25 -10.06 6.89 8.65
N VAL A 26 -8.76 6.79 8.91
CA VAL A 26 -7.99 5.62 8.53
C VAL A 26 -7.76 4.74 9.76
N ARG A 27 -8.00 3.43 9.60
CA ARG A 27 -7.82 2.43 10.65
C ARG A 27 -6.99 1.27 10.13
N GLU A 28 -6.16 0.73 11.00
CA GLU A 28 -5.36 -0.46 10.74
C GLU A 28 -5.84 -1.61 11.61
N PHE A 29 -6.09 -2.75 11.00
CA PHE A 29 -6.45 -3.99 11.67
C PHE A 29 -5.22 -4.85 11.89
N ASN A 30 -5.13 -5.49 13.07
CA ASN A 30 -4.17 -6.54 13.39
C ASN A 30 -4.83 -7.60 14.27
N ASP A 31 -4.65 -8.86 13.94
CA ASP A 31 -5.13 -10.00 14.73
C ASP A 31 -4.03 -11.09 14.80
N PRO A 32 -3.34 -11.26 15.94
CA PRO A 32 -3.59 -10.59 17.23
C PRO A 32 -3.27 -9.09 17.21
N PRO A 33 -3.89 -8.31 18.13
CA PRO A 33 -3.65 -6.87 18.24
C PRO A 33 -2.17 -6.54 18.49
N LEU A 34 -1.74 -5.36 18.04
CA LEU A 34 -0.38 -4.86 18.32
C LEU A 34 -0.23 -4.45 19.79
N PHE A 35 -1.29 -3.91 20.37
CA PHE A 35 -1.37 -3.50 21.77
C PHE A 35 -2.83 -3.46 22.24
N GLY A 36 -3.04 -3.61 23.53
CA GLY A 36 -4.39 -3.66 24.10
C GLY A 36 -5.23 -4.82 23.56
N SER A 37 -6.54 -4.70 23.63
CA SER A 37 -7.51 -5.72 23.17
C SER A 37 -8.16 -5.39 21.82
N SER A 38 -8.04 -4.14 21.35
CA SER A 38 -8.64 -3.72 20.09
C SER A 38 -7.83 -4.21 18.91
N LYS A 39 -8.50 -4.84 17.95
CA LYS A 39 -7.88 -5.24 16.68
C LYS A 39 -7.77 -4.07 15.67
N TRP A 40 -8.58 -3.04 15.85
CA TRP A 40 -8.59 -1.85 15.01
C TRP A 40 -7.97 -0.66 15.74
N HIS A 41 -7.00 0.00 15.09
CA HIS A 41 -6.30 1.17 15.61
C HIS A 41 -6.37 2.33 14.62
N ASP A 42 -6.80 3.49 15.11
CA ASP A 42 -6.85 4.72 14.32
C ASP A 42 -5.43 5.17 13.93
N LYS A 43 -5.30 5.63 12.71
CA LYS A 43 -4.12 6.35 12.21
C LYS A 43 -4.48 7.82 12.08
N ARG A 44 -3.73 8.66 12.76
CA ARG A 44 -4.00 10.10 12.81
C ARG A 44 -3.01 10.92 11.99
N PHE A 45 -1.86 10.35 11.71
CA PHE A 45 -0.77 10.95 10.96
C PHE A 45 -0.34 10.02 9.84
N GLU A 46 0.34 10.57 8.87
CA GLU A 46 0.94 9.80 7.78
C GLU A 46 1.83 8.70 8.29
N ILE A 47 1.78 7.58 7.62
CA ILE A 47 2.53 6.39 8.00
C ILE A 47 3.03 5.61 6.78
N ARG A 48 4.16 4.94 6.96
CA ARG A 48 4.58 3.81 6.15
C ARG A 48 4.45 2.54 6.99
N ARG A 49 3.95 1.47 6.38
CA ARG A 49 3.75 0.20 7.07
C ARG A 49 4.19 -0.99 6.20
N PRO A 50 4.80 -2.03 6.78
CA PRO A 50 4.92 -3.32 6.15
C PRO A 50 3.58 -4.06 6.19
N ARG A 51 3.35 -4.92 5.20
CA ARG A 51 2.33 -5.97 5.34
C ARG A 51 2.72 -6.91 6.48
N ASP A 52 1.72 -7.53 7.06
CA ASP A 52 1.91 -8.52 8.12
C ASP A 52 0.80 -9.57 7.98
N PHE A 53 1.08 -10.59 7.21
CA PHE A 53 0.13 -11.67 6.95
C PHE A 53 -0.18 -12.48 8.21
N ALA A 54 0.81 -12.65 9.10
CA ALA A 54 0.62 -13.36 10.36
C ALA A 54 -0.40 -12.66 11.26
N ARG A 55 -0.46 -11.32 11.19
CA ARG A 55 -1.43 -10.50 11.91
C ARG A 55 -2.65 -10.14 11.07
N LYS A 56 -2.79 -10.67 9.87
CA LYS A 56 -3.91 -10.36 8.96
C LYS A 56 -4.08 -8.85 8.78
N ARG A 57 -2.97 -8.11 8.73
CA ARG A 57 -2.98 -6.65 8.66
C ARG A 57 -3.70 -6.18 7.40
N ARG A 58 -4.62 -5.24 7.60
CA ARG A 58 -5.34 -4.56 6.53
C ARG A 58 -5.75 -3.17 6.98
N TRP A 59 -6.18 -2.36 6.05
CA TRP A 59 -6.54 -0.97 6.32
C TRP A 59 -7.98 -0.72 5.93
N ARG A 60 -8.60 0.26 6.59
CA ARG A 60 -9.94 0.75 6.27
C ARG A 60 -9.90 2.26 6.20
N VAL A 61 -10.45 2.81 5.11
CA VAL A 61 -10.78 4.22 5.00
C VAL A 61 -12.29 4.35 5.13
N GLU A 62 -12.74 5.20 6.05
CA GLU A 62 -14.13 5.38 6.42
C GLU A 62 -14.49 6.86 6.36
N ASN A 63 -15.61 7.22 5.73
CA ASN A 63 -16.16 8.56 5.86
C ASN A 63 -16.83 8.68 7.24
N THR A 64 -16.34 9.59 8.07
CA THR A 64 -16.81 9.75 9.47
C THR A 64 -18.22 10.30 9.59
N ARG A 65 -18.78 10.87 8.51
CA ARG A 65 -20.16 11.40 8.49
C ARG A 65 -21.19 10.38 8.08
N THR A 66 -20.84 9.50 7.13
CA THR A 66 -21.79 8.56 6.55
C THR A 66 -21.57 7.13 7.04
N GLY A 67 -20.36 6.81 7.49
CA GLY A 67 -19.95 5.49 7.94
C GLY A 67 -19.58 4.53 6.81
N GLU A 68 -19.76 4.93 5.56
CA GLU A 68 -19.34 4.15 4.40
C GLU A 68 -17.83 4.02 4.37
N ALA A 69 -17.33 2.88 3.95
CA ALA A 69 -15.91 2.59 4.00
C ALA A 69 -15.45 1.65 2.88
N TYR A 70 -14.16 1.66 2.63
CA TYR A 70 -13.45 0.62 1.91
C TYR A 70 -12.38 -0.02 2.79
N GLU A 71 -12.29 -1.34 2.74
CA GLU A 71 -11.16 -2.07 3.28
C GLU A 71 -10.18 -2.41 2.14
N ILE A 72 -8.90 -2.21 2.43
CA ILE A 72 -7.77 -2.60 1.58
C ILE A 72 -7.20 -3.86 2.21
N VAL A 73 -7.45 -4.99 1.56
CA VAL A 73 -7.07 -6.31 2.06
C VAL A 73 -5.92 -6.84 1.21
N PRO A 74 -4.73 -7.02 1.79
CA PRO A 74 -3.59 -7.57 1.07
C PRO A 74 -3.87 -8.96 0.50
N ASN A 75 -3.36 -9.19 -0.71
CA ASN A 75 -3.30 -10.51 -1.30
C ASN A 75 -2.04 -11.24 -0.82
N THR A 76 -2.11 -12.55 -0.65
CA THR A 76 -0.97 -13.38 -0.21
C THR A 76 0.19 -13.38 -1.21
N GLU A 77 -0.09 -13.13 -2.48
CA GLU A 77 0.92 -13.06 -3.55
C GLU A 77 1.66 -11.72 -3.61
N ASP A 78 1.21 -10.72 -2.84
CA ASP A 78 1.78 -9.37 -2.90
C ASP A 78 3.20 -9.26 -2.36
N GLY A 79 3.70 -10.27 -1.67
CA GLY A 79 5.01 -10.26 -1.03
C GLY A 79 5.14 -9.21 0.07
N VAL A 80 6.35 -8.94 0.48
CA VAL A 80 6.71 -7.87 1.41
C VAL A 80 7.97 -7.18 0.93
N ALA A 81 8.11 -5.91 1.24
CA ALA A 81 9.33 -5.18 0.96
C ALA A 81 10.49 -5.82 1.71
N THR A 82 11.51 -6.21 0.99
CA THR A 82 12.77 -6.71 1.54
C THR A 82 13.86 -5.70 1.23
N ALA A 83 14.95 -5.73 1.99
CA ALA A 83 16.15 -4.98 1.66
C ALA A 83 16.78 -5.58 0.39
N SER A 84 16.21 -5.23 -0.75
CA SER A 84 16.61 -5.68 -2.08
C SER A 84 17.62 -4.70 -2.68
N PRO A 85 18.46 -5.14 -3.63
CA PRO A 85 19.24 -4.22 -4.45
C PRO A 85 18.38 -3.21 -5.23
N ASP A 86 17.08 -3.46 -5.42
CA ASP A 86 16.13 -2.53 -6.04
C ASP A 86 15.56 -1.49 -5.06
N TRP A 87 16.14 -1.42 -3.89
CA TRP A 87 15.92 -0.35 -2.95
C TRP A 87 16.29 1.01 -3.59
N PRO A 88 15.44 2.05 -3.59
CA PRO A 88 14.44 2.37 -2.58
C PRO A 88 13.02 1.91 -2.83
N PHE A 89 12.70 1.31 -3.97
CA PHE A 89 11.33 0.85 -4.25
C PHE A 89 10.78 -0.16 -3.23
N GLY A 90 11.64 -0.89 -2.55
CA GLY A 90 11.27 -1.93 -1.59
C GLY A 90 11.19 -1.50 -0.13
N ARG A 91 11.19 -0.20 0.20
CA ARG A 91 11.25 0.26 1.60
C ARG A 91 10.00 0.03 2.43
N GLY A 92 8.86 -0.15 1.80
CA GLY A 92 7.59 -0.35 2.47
C GLY A 92 6.58 -1.03 1.58
N ASP A 93 5.45 -1.37 2.15
CA ASP A 93 4.37 -2.03 1.43
C ASP A 93 3.13 -1.15 1.31
N VAL A 94 2.89 -0.29 2.30
CA VAL A 94 1.72 0.60 2.33
C VAL A 94 2.10 1.94 2.93
N TRP A 95 1.73 3.00 2.24
CA TRP A 95 1.86 4.38 2.69
C TRP A 95 0.48 5.01 2.77
N VAL A 96 0.15 5.60 3.90
CA VAL A 96 -1.07 6.38 4.08
C VAL A 96 -0.65 7.83 4.19
N LEU A 97 -1.10 8.63 3.26
CA LEU A 97 -0.69 10.02 3.10
C LEU A 97 -1.90 10.94 3.10
N ARG A 98 -1.69 12.18 3.49
CA ARG A 98 -2.63 13.25 3.17
C ARG A 98 -2.54 13.55 1.68
N TYR A 99 -3.68 13.74 1.01
CA TYR A 99 -3.68 14.09 -0.40
C TYR A 99 -2.92 15.40 -0.65
N ARG A 100 -2.00 15.35 -1.61
CA ARG A 100 -1.29 16.50 -2.15
C ARG A 100 -1.20 16.34 -3.67
N GLY A 101 -1.66 17.37 -4.40
CA GLY A 101 -1.74 17.28 -5.86
C GLY A 101 -0.38 17.20 -6.57
N ASN A 102 0.71 17.50 -5.88
CA ASN A 102 2.07 17.40 -6.39
C ASN A 102 2.81 16.12 -5.95
N GLU A 103 2.17 15.28 -5.14
CA GLU A 103 2.70 13.99 -4.69
C GLU A 103 2.16 12.88 -5.57
N ILE A 104 2.45 12.99 -6.85
CA ILE A 104 2.06 12.02 -7.86
C ILE A 104 3.33 11.49 -8.50
N ASP A 105 3.54 10.20 -8.35
CA ASP A 105 4.39 9.46 -9.25
C ASP A 105 3.52 9.06 -10.45
N ASP A 106 3.78 9.62 -11.60
CA ASP A 106 3.01 9.39 -12.82
C ASP A 106 3.36 8.07 -13.51
N GLY A 107 4.12 7.21 -12.83
CA GLY A 107 4.47 5.87 -13.30
C GLY A 107 5.48 5.87 -14.44
N VAL A 108 6.12 6.95 -14.72
CA VAL A 108 7.35 6.91 -15.50
C VAL A 108 8.39 6.24 -14.65
N VAL A 109 8.50 4.96 -14.81
CA VAL A 109 9.48 4.11 -14.13
C VAL A 109 10.85 4.67 -14.42
N ALA A 110 11.30 5.37 -13.51
CA ALA A 110 12.62 5.80 -13.49
C ALA A 110 13.47 4.68 -12.97
N ILE A 111 14.24 4.17 -13.82
CA ILE A 111 15.23 3.16 -13.51
C ILE A 111 16.48 3.88 -13.03
N GLY A 112 16.63 3.96 -11.71
CA GLY A 112 17.81 4.52 -11.06
C GLY A 112 17.76 6.04 -10.77
N PRO A 113 18.71 6.54 -10.00
CA PRO A 113 18.79 7.94 -9.64
C PRO A 113 18.83 8.86 -10.88
N PRO A 114 18.11 10.00 -10.89
CA PRO A 114 17.34 10.62 -9.82
C PRO A 114 15.84 10.24 -9.79
N TYR A 115 15.46 9.19 -10.45
CA TYR A 115 14.08 8.87 -10.81
C TYR A 115 13.43 7.82 -9.88
N GLU A 116 13.94 7.67 -8.70
CA GLU A 116 13.43 6.73 -7.72
C GLU A 116 12.08 7.20 -7.20
N ALA A 117 11.06 6.36 -7.29
CA ALA A 117 9.78 6.59 -6.65
C ALA A 117 10.02 6.78 -5.14
N ASP A 118 9.98 8.01 -4.68
CA ASP A 118 10.35 8.34 -3.32
C ASP A 118 9.11 8.64 -2.50
N ILE A 119 8.19 7.67 -2.48
CA ILE A 119 6.97 7.76 -1.67
C ILE A 119 7.32 7.99 -0.19
N ASP A 120 8.48 7.52 0.25
CA ASP A 120 8.95 7.74 1.62
C ASP A 120 9.16 9.22 1.97
N ARG A 121 9.51 10.06 1.00
CA ARG A 121 9.67 11.51 1.22
C ARG A 121 8.37 12.21 1.55
N TRP A 122 7.27 11.65 1.09
CA TRP A 122 5.95 12.22 1.32
C TRP A 122 5.43 11.90 2.71
N VAL A 123 6.01 10.91 3.39
CA VAL A 123 5.68 10.63 4.80
C VAL A 123 6.39 11.64 5.69
N ASN A 124 5.77 12.78 5.88
CA ASN A 124 6.34 13.92 6.59
C ASN A 124 5.67 14.22 7.94
N GLY A 125 4.68 13.39 8.33
CA GLY A 125 3.99 13.49 9.62
C GLY A 125 2.75 14.39 9.59
N GLU A 126 2.21 14.70 8.42
CA GLU A 126 0.97 15.45 8.34
C GLU A 126 -0.21 14.69 8.97
N ALA A 127 -1.18 15.46 9.49
CA ALA A 127 -2.41 14.88 10.01
C ALA A 127 -3.30 14.39 8.87
N ILE A 128 -3.83 13.17 8.99
CA ILE A 128 -4.73 12.55 8.01
C ILE A 128 -6.18 12.44 8.51
N SER A 129 -6.43 12.63 9.81
CA SER A 129 -7.79 12.57 10.37
C SER A 129 -8.66 13.70 9.84
N ASN A 130 -9.83 13.34 9.29
CA ASN A 130 -10.78 14.26 8.65
C ASN A 130 -10.25 15.02 7.43
N HIS A 131 -9.16 14.53 6.86
CA HIS A 131 -8.59 15.07 5.64
C HIS A 131 -8.83 14.15 4.46
N ASP A 132 -8.57 14.66 3.29
CA ASP A 132 -8.43 13.92 2.08
C ASP A 132 -7.18 13.04 2.15
N VAL A 133 -7.31 11.75 1.81
CA VAL A 133 -6.26 10.76 2.00
C VAL A 133 -6.01 9.93 0.75
N VAL A 134 -4.75 9.63 0.54
CA VAL A 134 -4.27 8.74 -0.49
C VAL A 134 -3.56 7.56 0.17
N ILE A 135 -3.80 6.37 -0.36
CA ILE A 135 -3.05 5.19 0.03
C ILE A 135 -2.28 4.66 -1.18
N TRP A 136 -0.97 4.60 -1.02
CA TRP A 136 -0.12 3.86 -1.93
C TRP A 136 0.06 2.44 -1.41
N TYR A 137 -0.08 1.48 -2.31
CA TYR A 137 0.06 0.07 -2.00
C TYR A 137 1.06 -0.55 -2.97
N GLY A 138 2.16 -1.09 -2.46
CA GLY A 138 3.19 -1.75 -3.24
C GLY A 138 3.05 -3.26 -3.18
N GLY A 139 3.05 -3.91 -4.33
CA GLY A 139 3.23 -5.35 -4.44
C GLY A 139 4.67 -5.66 -4.84
N HIS A 140 5.25 -6.67 -4.23
CA HIS A 140 6.65 -7.06 -4.43
C HIS A 140 6.74 -8.54 -4.73
N PHE A 141 7.25 -8.89 -5.89
CA PHE A 141 7.45 -10.29 -6.25
C PHE A 141 8.76 -10.52 -6.98
N THR A 142 9.27 -11.72 -6.84
CA THR A 142 10.50 -12.15 -7.51
C THR A 142 10.14 -12.92 -8.77
N HIS A 143 10.71 -12.50 -9.87
CA HIS A 143 10.67 -13.25 -11.12
C HIS A 143 11.98 -14.01 -11.28
N ASP A 144 11.89 -15.28 -11.57
CA ASP A 144 13.04 -16.16 -11.81
C ASP A 144 12.84 -17.00 -13.07
N VAL A 145 13.88 -17.74 -13.45
CA VAL A 145 13.88 -18.57 -14.66
C VAL A 145 12.81 -19.67 -14.68
N ASN A 146 12.26 -20.03 -13.51
CA ASN A 146 11.22 -21.06 -13.41
C ASN A 146 9.86 -20.53 -13.88
N HIS A 147 9.70 -19.22 -13.93
CA HIS A 147 8.49 -18.54 -14.41
C HIS A 147 8.47 -18.35 -15.93
N ASP A 148 9.59 -18.60 -16.62
CA ASP A 148 9.72 -18.42 -18.08
C ASP A 148 9.36 -19.69 -18.89
N GLY A 149 8.88 -20.74 -18.25
CA GLY A 149 8.51 -21.99 -18.91
C GLY A 149 7.20 -21.92 -19.71
N PRO A 150 6.87 -22.96 -20.50
CA PRO A 150 5.64 -22.99 -21.28
C PRO A 150 4.35 -22.98 -20.47
N ALA A 151 4.42 -23.19 -19.16
CA ALA A 151 3.35 -23.00 -18.21
C ALA A 151 3.54 -21.70 -17.42
N GLN A 152 3.70 -20.59 -18.12
CA GLN A 152 3.82 -19.28 -17.48
C GLN A 152 2.61 -19.01 -16.61
N HIS A 153 2.84 -18.91 -15.31
CA HIS A 153 1.84 -18.45 -14.37
C HIS A 153 1.99 -16.95 -14.21
N GLY A 154 0.96 -16.20 -14.59
CA GLY A 154 0.91 -14.77 -14.30
C GLY A 154 0.87 -14.56 -12.77
N HIS A 155 1.64 -13.60 -12.28
CA HIS A 155 1.50 -13.15 -10.90
C HIS A 155 0.27 -12.23 -10.80
N ILE A 156 -0.60 -12.55 -9.85
CA ILE A 156 -1.74 -11.69 -9.51
C ILE A 156 -1.33 -10.90 -8.27
N VAL A 157 -1.06 -9.62 -8.46
CA VAL A 157 -0.55 -8.74 -7.41
C VAL A 157 -1.51 -7.57 -7.25
N GLY A 158 -1.76 -7.15 -6.04
CA GLY A 158 -2.63 -6.02 -5.71
C GLY A 158 -3.68 -6.38 -4.67
N PRO A 159 -4.16 -5.38 -3.91
CA PRO A 159 -5.10 -5.63 -2.83
C PRO A 159 -6.52 -5.82 -3.35
N ASP A 160 -7.32 -6.53 -2.57
CA ASP A 160 -8.77 -6.47 -2.70
C ASP A 160 -9.30 -5.17 -2.08
N LEU A 161 -10.11 -4.44 -2.82
CA LEU A 161 -10.92 -3.34 -2.29
C LEU A 161 -12.30 -3.85 -1.94
N LYS A 162 -12.62 -3.88 -0.64
CA LYS A 162 -13.91 -4.39 -0.14
C LYS A 162 -14.76 -3.25 0.40
N PRO A 163 -15.91 -2.95 -0.22
CA PRO A 163 -16.84 -1.99 0.34
C PRO A 163 -17.40 -2.48 1.68
N ALA A 164 -17.59 -1.56 2.61
CA ALA A 164 -18.17 -1.81 3.92
C ALA A 164 -19.14 -0.70 4.28
N ASN A 165 -20.27 -1.07 4.88
CA ASN A 165 -21.32 -0.15 5.34
C ASN A 165 -21.94 0.73 4.24
N TRP A 166 -22.13 0.16 3.05
CA TRP A 166 -22.79 0.83 1.92
C TRP A 166 -24.30 0.57 1.93
#